data_cdac8df8aa74c789078f59c02b37ae72
#
_entry.id   cdac8df8aa74c789078f59c02b37ae72
#
_cell.length_a   1.000
_cell.length_b   1.000
_cell.length_c   1.000
_cell.angle_alpha   90.00
_cell.angle_beta   90.00
_cell.angle_gamma   90.00
#
_symmetry.space_group_name_H-M   'P 1'
#
loop_
_entity.id
_entity.type
_entity.pdbx_description
1 polymer ?
#
loop_
_entity_poly.entity_id
_entity_poly.type
_entity_poly.pdbx_seq_one_letter_code
_entity_poly.pdbx_strand_id
1 'polypeptide(L)'
;MITAFILIVVKSGEKDKVYEKLKNHPMVKEVYKVFGGYDVIVKIEVEDISKLDDFRNKVLGKIKEVVMSETLIARKSFRGL
;
A
#
# COMPACT_ATOMS: atom_id res chain seq x y z
N MET A 1 -1.29 5.03 16.62
CA MET A 1 -0.89 4.50 15.30
C MET A 1 -1.96 4.73 14.28
N ILE A 2 -1.55 5.04 13.09
CA ILE A 2 -2.45 5.19 11.96
C ILE A 2 -2.30 3.97 11.08
N THR A 3 -3.42 3.31 10.76
CA THR A 3 -3.44 2.20 9.84
C THR A 3 -3.92 2.70 8.48
N ALA A 4 -3.16 2.42 7.45
CA ALA A 4 -3.54 2.83 6.11
C ALA A 4 -3.50 1.62 5.17
N PHE A 5 -4.44 1.61 4.23
CA PHE A 5 -4.46 0.65 3.14
C PHE A 5 -4.20 1.42 1.86
N ILE A 6 -3.27 0.94 1.07
CA ILE A 6 -2.93 1.60 -0.19
C ILE A 6 -3.29 0.64 -1.32
N LEU A 7 -4.19 1.09 -2.17
CA LEU A 7 -4.68 0.31 -3.30
C LEU A 7 -3.90 0.76 -4.53
N ILE A 8 -3.25 -0.18 -5.19
CA ILE A 8 -2.25 0.14 -6.19
C ILE A 8 -2.62 -0.48 -7.53
N VAL A 9 -2.53 0.34 -8.58
CA VAL A 9 -2.65 -0.12 -9.96
C VAL A 9 -1.25 -0.11 -10.56
N VAL A 10 -0.87 -1.21 -11.21
CA VAL A 10 0.45 -1.34 -11.79
C VAL A 10 0.35 -1.49 -13.30
N LYS A 11 1.49 -1.29 -13.96
CA LYS A 11 1.58 -1.53 -15.40
C LYS A 11 1.28 -2.98 -15.69
N SER A 12 0.74 -3.22 -16.88
CA SER A 12 0.37 -4.56 -17.32
C SER A 12 1.57 -5.50 -17.20
N GLY A 13 1.35 -6.65 -16.56
CA GLY A 13 2.38 -7.67 -16.41
C GLY A 13 3.36 -7.44 -15.28
N GLU A 14 3.20 -6.35 -14.52
CA GLU A 14 4.19 -6.00 -13.48
C GLU A 14 3.71 -6.23 -12.06
N LYS A 15 2.58 -6.91 -11.89
CA LYS A 15 2.01 -7.11 -10.57
C LYS A 15 2.97 -7.84 -9.62
N ASP A 16 3.57 -8.92 -10.10
CA ASP A 16 4.45 -9.72 -9.25
C ASP A 16 5.68 -8.94 -8.84
N LYS A 17 6.22 -8.13 -9.75
CA LYS A 17 7.40 -7.33 -9.44
C LYS A 17 7.10 -6.31 -8.34
N VAL A 18 5.96 -5.62 -8.44
CA VAL A 18 5.58 -4.63 -7.43
C VAL A 18 5.30 -5.32 -6.10
N TYR A 19 4.59 -6.44 -6.14
CA TYR A 19 4.32 -7.23 -4.94
C TYR A 19 5.62 -7.59 -4.22
N GLU A 20 6.62 -8.10 -4.96
CA GLU A 20 7.87 -8.51 -4.36
C GLU A 20 8.64 -7.33 -3.76
N LYS A 21 8.63 -6.19 -4.43
CA LYS A 21 9.30 -5.00 -3.90
C LYS A 21 8.68 -4.56 -2.58
N LEU A 22 7.36 -4.58 -2.50
CA LEU A 22 6.65 -4.12 -1.31
C LEU A 22 6.71 -5.14 -0.19
N LYS A 23 6.64 -6.41 -0.53
CA LYS A 23 6.68 -7.50 0.44
C LYS A 23 7.92 -7.42 1.32
N ASN A 24 9.03 -6.98 0.76
CA ASN A 24 10.30 -6.96 1.47
C ASN A 24 10.55 -5.64 2.20
N HIS A 25 9.63 -4.70 2.14
CA HIS A 25 9.84 -3.40 2.78
C HIS A 25 9.46 -3.48 4.26
N PRO A 26 10.32 -2.98 5.15
CA PRO A 26 10.07 -3.11 6.60
C PRO A 26 8.82 -2.40 7.11
N MET A 27 8.34 -1.39 6.40
CA MET A 27 7.13 -0.67 6.82
C MET A 27 5.85 -1.40 6.43
N VAL A 28 5.93 -2.39 5.55
CA VAL A 28 4.74 -3.09 5.06
C VAL A 28 4.35 -4.17 6.06
N LYS A 29 3.12 -4.09 6.55
CA LYS A 29 2.58 -5.10 7.47
C LYS A 29 1.99 -6.27 6.70
N GLU A 30 1.24 -5.98 5.66
CA GLU A 30 0.61 -7.00 4.82
C GLU A 30 0.60 -6.49 3.40
N VAL A 31 0.73 -7.40 2.45
CA VAL A 31 0.60 -7.06 1.05
C VAL A 31 -0.13 -8.19 0.35
N TYR A 32 -1.05 -7.83 -0.53
CA TYR A 32 -1.89 -8.78 -1.23
C TYR A 32 -1.87 -8.48 -2.73
N LYS A 33 -1.82 -9.53 -3.52
CA LYS A 33 -2.14 -9.42 -4.94
C LYS A 33 -3.64 -9.63 -5.07
N VAL A 34 -4.31 -8.73 -5.77
CA VAL A 34 -5.76 -8.77 -5.88
C VAL A 34 -6.17 -8.70 -7.34
N PHE A 35 -7.43 -9.00 -7.59
CA PHE A 35 -8.03 -8.90 -8.91
C PHE A 35 -9.21 -7.96 -8.84
N GLY A 36 -9.43 -7.20 -9.90
CA GLY A 36 -10.50 -6.21 -9.94
C GLY A 36 -9.95 -4.87 -10.36
N GLY A 37 -10.43 -3.80 -9.75
CA GLY A 37 -10.00 -2.46 -10.09
C GLY A 37 -8.59 -2.12 -9.67
N TYR A 38 -8.00 -2.90 -8.79
CA TYR A 38 -6.64 -2.70 -8.29
C TYR A 38 -5.86 -3.99 -8.43
N ASP A 39 -4.54 -3.87 -8.33
CA ASP A 39 -3.65 -5.01 -8.52
C ASP A 39 -2.99 -5.48 -7.24
N VAL A 40 -2.64 -4.54 -6.37
CA VAL A 40 -1.93 -4.83 -5.13
C VAL A 40 -2.53 -3.97 -4.02
N ILE A 41 -2.69 -4.54 -2.84
CA ILE A 41 -3.11 -3.79 -1.66
C ILE A 41 -2.05 -3.96 -0.59
N VAL A 42 -1.65 -2.84 0.01
CA VAL A 42 -0.64 -2.80 1.06
C VAL A 42 -1.28 -2.25 2.32
N LYS A 43 -1.00 -2.90 3.44
CA LYS A 43 -1.37 -2.37 4.75
C LYS A 43 -0.10 -1.89 5.45
N ILE A 44 -0.12 -0.65 5.92
CA ILE A 44 0.97 -0.12 6.73
C ILE A 44 0.41 0.48 8.01
N GLU A 45 1.25 0.56 9.03
CA GLU A 45 0.93 1.24 10.28
C GLU A 45 2.04 2.24 10.54
N VAL A 46 1.65 3.48 10.77
CA VAL A 46 2.61 4.56 10.97
C VAL A 46 2.20 5.39 12.17
N GLU A 47 3.15 6.12 12.73
CA GLU A 47 2.90 6.92 13.92
C GLU A 47 2.08 8.16 13.62
N ASP A 48 2.30 8.76 12.44
CA ASP A 48 1.61 9.98 12.08
C ASP A 48 1.54 10.12 10.55
N ILE A 49 0.83 11.15 10.14
CA ILE A 49 0.58 11.39 8.70
C ILE A 49 1.87 11.66 7.93
N SER A 50 2.85 12.31 8.57
CA SER A 50 4.09 12.60 7.84
C SER A 50 4.83 11.33 7.46
N LYS A 51 4.74 10.28 8.28
CA LYS A 51 5.33 8.99 7.94
C LYS A 51 4.59 8.32 6.79
N LEU A 52 3.27 8.50 6.73
CA LEU A 52 2.50 8.00 5.62
C LEU A 52 2.90 8.69 4.32
N ASP A 53 3.06 10.01 4.35
CA ASP A 53 3.49 10.75 3.19
C ASP A 53 4.90 10.32 2.76
N ASP A 54 5.79 10.07 3.72
CA ASP A 54 7.12 9.58 3.42
C ASP A 54 7.05 8.24 2.67
N PHE A 55 6.21 7.33 3.14
CA PHE A 55 6.06 6.04 2.47
C PHE A 55 5.57 6.23 1.04
N ARG A 56 4.55 7.06 0.86
CA ARG A 56 4.00 7.29 -0.47
C ARG A 56 5.01 7.92 -1.41
N ASN A 57 5.77 8.89 -0.91
CA ASN A 57 6.70 9.62 -1.77
C ASN A 57 8.02 8.89 -1.96
N LYS A 58 8.55 8.28 -0.91
CA LYS A 58 9.90 7.71 -0.95
C LYS A 58 9.92 6.24 -1.28
N VAL A 59 8.82 5.55 -1.11
CA VAL A 59 8.72 4.13 -1.43
C VAL A 59 7.90 3.93 -2.69
N LEU A 60 6.61 4.26 -2.64
CA LEU A 60 5.74 4.06 -3.81
C LEU A 60 6.16 4.93 -4.98
N GLY A 61 6.53 6.18 -4.71
CA GLY A 61 6.92 7.11 -5.76
C GLY A 61 8.17 6.69 -6.50
N LYS A 62 8.93 5.76 -5.94
CA LYS A 62 10.15 5.25 -6.59
C LYS A 62 9.93 3.95 -7.33
N ILE A 63 8.75 3.39 -7.28
CA ILE A 63 8.44 2.16 -8.01
C ILE A 63 7.82 2.56 -9.34
N LYS A 64 8.62 2.50 -10.39
CA LYS A 64 8.19 3.01 -11.70
C LYS A 64 7.05 2.21 -12.31
N GLU A 65 6.84 0.98 -11.84
CA GLU A 65 5.76 0.13 -12.35
C GLU A 65 4.40 0.49 -11.77
N VAL A 66 4.35 1.36 -10.76
CA VAL A 66 3.08 1.81 -10.19
C VAL A 66 2.50 2.89 -11.08
N VAL A 67 1.25 2.69 -11.51
CA VAL A 67 0.54 3.65 -12.37
C VAL A 67 -0.18 4.67 -11.51
N MET A 68 -0.89 4.19 -10.50
CA MET A 68 -1.60 5.08 -9.58
C MET A 68 -1.84 4.34 -8.28
N SER A 69 -2.12 5.08 -7.24
CA SER A 69 -2.47 4.50 -5.96
C SER A 69 -3.50 5.36 -5.26
N GLU A 70 -4.28 4.72 -4.42
CA GLU A 70 -5.26 5.39 -3.59
C GLU A 70 -5.01 4.97 -2.14
N THR A 71 -4.92 5.93 -1.24
CA THR A 71 -4.65 5.66 0.16
C THR A 71 -5.92 5.82 0.97
N LEU A 72 -6.26 4.79 1.73
CA LEU A 72 -7.39 4.81 2.64
C LEU A 72 -6.85 4.76 4.06
N ILE A 73 -7.24 5.73 4.88
CA ILE A 73 -6.84 5.74 6.27
C ILE A 73 -7.97 5.09 7.06
N ALA A 74 -7.64 4.01 7.74
CA ALA A 74 -8.64 3.28 8.51
C ALA A 74 -8.88 3.99 9.82
N ARG A 75 -10.13 4.23 10.14
CA ARG A 75 -10.49 4.70 11.45
C ARG A 75 -10.56 3.51 12.37
N LYS A 76 -10.60 3.77 13.67
CA LYS A 76 -10.75 2.71 14.64
C LYS A 76 -11.95 1.85 14.25
N SER A 77 -11.72 0.58 14.03
CA SER A 77 -12.80 -0.29 13.65
C SER A 77 -13.48 -0.84 14.88
N PHE A 78 -14.74 -1.12 14.73
CA PHE A 78 -15.53 -1.76 15.78
C PHE A 78 -16.11 -3.02 15.19
N ARG A 79 -15.75 -4.15 15.77
CA ARG A 79 -16.22 -5.40 15.24
C ARG A 79 -17.10 -6.15 16.22
N GLY A 80 -17.62 -5.47 17.14
CA GLY A 80 -18.49 -6.09 18.09
C GLY A 80 -19.65 -6.70 17.41
N LEU A 81 -20.28 -6.33 16.73
CA LEU A 81 -21.35 -6.84 16.07
C LEU A 81 -22.30 -7.51 16.43
#